data_ee7f9d6e64098a7e29a98b26f64c2535
#
_entry.id   ee7f9d6e64098a7e29a98b26f64c2535
#
_cell.length_a   1.000
_cell.length_b   1.000
_cell.length_c   1.000
_cell.angle_alpha   90.00
_cell.angle_beta   90.00
_cell.angle_gamma   90.00
#
_symmetry.space_group_name_H-M   'P 1'
#
loop_
_entity.id
_entity.type
_entity.pdbx_description
1 polymer ?
#
loop_
_entity_poly.entity_id
_entity_poly.type
_entity_poly.pdbx_seq_one_letter_code
_entity_poly.pdbx_strand_id
1 'polypeptide(L)'
;MSISFAIAKHLYPLPECPPKRTKELQVIALGLPRSGTESLHKALLELGYSRVSHGFDWHFNNIQSSPLYYELALLRSRNQLPDRETLRTKYFDRILADYEATTDIPTVWFAEELLLAYPDAKVVLNRRQDVTAWKKSFEGSVLPMMRSWSYWFYSWFQAETYWVVALTLWLHGRVLFRDDFEREAERAYVEHYERLEEVLKRERREFLRWGVEDGWYVTRSALAAFGYSY
;
A
#
# COMPACT_ATOMS: atom_id res chain seq x y z
N MET A 1 8.23 -12.60 16.42
CA MET A 1 7.72 -12.45 17.80
C MET A 1 6.25 -12.07 17.73
N SER A 2 5.34 -12.86 18.25
CA SER A 2 3.90 -12.52 18.18
C SER A 2 3.45 -12.08 19.58
N ILE A 3 3.65 -10.79 19.86
CA ILE A 3 2.90 -10.15 20.94
C ILE A 3 1.42 -10.15 20.50
N SER A 4 0.51 -10.50 21.42
CA SER A 4 -0.93 -10.38 21.13
C SER A 4 -1.25 -8.96 20.68
N PHE A 5 -2.11 -8.82 19.67
CA PHE A 5 -2.50 -7.50 19.13
C PHE A 5 -3.04 -6.55 20.22
N ALA A 6 -3.81 -7.08 21.18
CA ALA A 6 -4.32 -6.29 22.29
C ALA A 6 -3.18 -5.77 23.20
N ILE A 7 -2.18 -6.59 23.46
CA ILE A 7 -0.99 -6.18 24.23
C ILE A 7 -0.19 -5.16 23.43
N ALA A 8 0.03 -5.37 22.13
CA ALA A 8 0.76 -4.43 21.29
C ALA A 8 0.08 -3.04 21.27
N LYS A 9 -1.25 -2.97 21.11
CA LYS A 9 -1.99 -1.70 21.21
C LYS A 9 -1.85 -0.99 22.54
N HIS A 10 -1.74 -1.75 23.62
CA HIS A 10 -1.55 -1.17 24.96
C HIS A 10 -0.13 -0.66 25.19
N LEU A 11 0.88 -1.42 24.74
CA LEU A 11 2.29 -1.06 24.91
C LEU A 11 2.76 0.04 23.94
N TYR A 12 2.16 0.09 22.74
CA TYR A 12 2.51 1.01 21.66
C TYR A 12 1.27 1.81 21.20
N PRO A 13 0.72 2.64 22.10
CA PRO A 13 -0.47 3.40 21.76
C PRO A 13 -0.18 4.46 20.69
N LEU A 14 -1.11 4.60 19.74
CA LEU A 14 -1.11 5.66 18.74
C LEU A 14 -2.44 6.42 18.83
N PRO A 15 -2.50 7.68 18.34
CA PRO A 15 -3.77 8.39 18.20
C PRO A 15 -4.78 7.58 17.38
N GLU A 16 -6.06 7.79 17.63
CA GLU A 16 -7.10 7.14 16.83
C GLU A 16 -7.23 7.76 15.44
N CYS A 17 -7.51 6.93 14.46
CA CYS A 17 -7.90 7.40 13.12
C CYS A 17 -9.23 8.16 13.18
N PRO A 18 -9.46 9.10 12.24
CA PRO A 18 -10.76 9.74 12.07
C PRO A 18 -11.90 8.70 12.02
N PRO A 19 -13.10 9.00 12.53
CA PRO A 19 -14.19 8.04 12.56
C PRO A 19 -14.80 7.74 11.19
N LYS A 20 -14.65 8.64 10.23
CA LYS A 20 -15.21 8.55 8.87
C LYS A 20 -14.39 9.33 7.85
N ARG A 21 -14.64 9.05 6.57
CA ARG A 21 -14.07 9.81 5.45
C ARG A 21 -14.60 11.24 5.40
N THR A 22 -13.72 12.12 4.92
CA THR A 22 -14.04 13.51 4.60
C THR A 22 -13.93 13.80 3.09
N LYS A 23 -13.26 12.92 2.34
CA LYS A 23 -13.07 13.01 0.88
C LYS A 23 -13.28 11.66 0.22
N GLU A 24 -13.69 11.67 -1.05
CA GLU A 24 -13.88 10.45 -1.82
C GLU A 24 -12.53 9.87 -2.28
N LEU A 25 -12.36 8.54 -2.21
CA LEU A 25 -11.21 7.85 -2.78
C LEU A 25 -11.46 7.63 -4.28
N GLN A 26 -10.74 8.36 -5.10
CA GLN A 26 -10.96 8.39 -6.55
C GLN A 26 -9.97 7.49 -7.30
N VAL A 27 -8.75 7.32 -6.76
CA VAL A 27 -7.67 6.58 -7.43
C VAL A 27 -7.00 5.58 -6.50
N ILE A 28 -6.84 4.37 -7.00
CA ILE A 28 -6.12 3.29 -6.33
C ILE A 28 -4.96 2.84 -7.22
N ALA A 29 -3.73 3.20 -6.86
CA ALA A 29 -2.53 2.73 -7.54
C ALA A 29 -1.89 1.58 -6.78
N LEU A 30 -1.72 0.45 -7.45
CA LEU A 30 -1.42 -0.85 -6.85
C LEU A 30 -0.01 -1.37 -7.17
N GLY A 31 0.92 -0.48 -7.48
CA GLY A 31 2.32 -0.85 -7.67
C GLY A 31 3.05 -1.12 -6.38
N LEU A 32 3.85 -2.18 -6.37
CA LEU A 32 4.78 -2.47 -5.27
C LEU A 32 5.79 -1.34 -5.07
N PRO A 33 6.37 -1.17 -3.87
CA PRO A 33 7.45 -0.20 -3.64
C PRO A 33 8.53 -0.30 -4.71
N ARG A 34 9.09 0.82 -5.12
CA ARG A 34 10.11 0.96 -6.19
C ARG A 34 9.57 0.75 -7.63
N SER A 35 8.27 0.64 -7.82
CA SER A 35 7.62 0.59 -9.14
C SER A 35 7.15 1.97 -9.65
N GLY A 36 7.90 3.03 -9.32
CA GLY A 36 7.53 4.40 -9.71
C GLY A 36 6.46 5.04 -8.82
N THR A 37 6.22 4.50 -7.64
CA THR A 37 5.17 4.96 -6.71
C THR A 37 5.34 6.42 -6.32
N GLU A 38 6.57 6.90 -6.09
CA GLU A 38 6.84 8.30 -5.77
C GLU A 38 6.58 9.23 -6.96
N SER A 39 6.95 8.82 -8.18
CA SER A 39 6.68 9.59 -9.39
C SER A 39 5.17 9.71 -9.63
N LEU A 40 4.44 8.62 -9.46
CA LEU A 40 2.98 8.61 -9.57
C LEU A 40 2.32 9.45 -8.48
N HIS A 41 2.82 9.38 -7.24
CA HIS A 41 2.37 10.23 -6.13
C HIS A 41 2.45 11.72 -6.50
N LYS A 42 3.61 12.17 -7.00
CA LYS A 42 3.82 13.56 -7.45
C LYS A 42 2.90 13.92 -8.62
N ALA A 43 2.74 13.00 -9.59
CA ALA A 43 1.85 13.21 -10.72
C ALA A 43 0.40 13.43 -10.29
N LEU A 44 -0.09 12.63 -9.36
CA LEU A 44 -1.46 12.76 -8.84
C LEU A 44 -1.66 14.10 -8.10
N LEU A 45 -0.67 14.54 -7.31
CA LEU A 45 -0.71 15.86 -6.67
C LEU A 45 -0.75 17.01 -7.70
N GLU A 46 0.05 16.93 -8.76
CA GLU A 46 0.04 17.92 -9.86
C GLU A 46 -1.26 17.90 -10.67
N LEU A 47 -1.96 16.79 -10.72
CA LEU A 47 -3.29 16.66 -11.32
C LEU A 47 -4.42 17.18 -10.41
N GLY A 48 -4.09 17.75 -9.27
CA GLY A 48 -5.05 18.40 -8.38
C GLY A 48 -5.62 17.53 -7.27
N TYR A 49 -5.20 16.25 -7.13
CA TYR A 49 -5.56 15.47 -5.95
C TYR A 49 -4.92 16.09 -4.72
N SER A 50 -5.72 16.59 -3.81
CA SER A 50 -5.22 17.39 -2.69
C SER A 50 -4.44 16.59 -1.66
N ARG A 51 -4.69 15.28 -1.57
CA ARG A 51 -3.96 14.36 -0.69
C ARG A 51 -3.87 12.96 -1.30
N VAL A 52 -2.64 12.47 -1.41
CA VAL A 52 -2.31 11.16 -1.99
C VAL A 52 -1.53 10.36 -0.95
N SER A 53 -2.00 9.16 -0.61
CA SER A 53 -1.28 8.27 0.31
C SER A 53 -0.07 7.65 -0.38
N HIS A 54 1.07 7.59 0.34
CA HIS A 54 2.32 6.96 -0.08
C HIS A 54 3.06 6.44 1.15
N GLY A 55 4.03 5.54 0.99
CA GLY A 55 4.79 4.98 2.11
C GLY A 55 5.42 6.03 3.03
N PHE A 56 6.00 7.09 2.47
CA PHE A 56 6.52 8.19 3.26
C PHE A 56 5.41 8.96 3.99
N ASP A 57 4.29 9.23 3.32
CA ASP A 57 3.17 9.92 3.96
C ASP A 57 2.56 9.07 5.07
N TRP A 58 2.44 7.75 4.88
CA TRP A 58 2.03 6.84 5.95
C TRP A 58 2.95 6.96 7.17
N HIS A 59 4.27 6.92 6.95
CA HIS A 59 5.24 6.95 8.03
C HIS A 59 5.22 8.28 8.82
N PHE A 60 5.08 9.42 8.14
CA PHE A 60 5.20 10.74 8.77
C PHE A 60 3.87 11.38 9.16
N ASN A 61 2.80 11.11 8.44
CA ASN A 61 1.53 11.84 8.57
C ASN A 61 0.32 10.96 8.89
N ASN A 62 0.42 9.63 8.72
CA ASN A 62 -0.72 8.71 8.91
C ASN A 62 -0.35 7.43 9.65
N ILE A 63 0.65 7.49 10.50
CA ILE A 63 1.15 6.33 11.25
C ILE A 63 0.07 5.74 12.18
N GLN A 64 -0.85 6.56 12.66
CA GLN A 64 -2.00 6.16 13.49
C GLN A 64 -2.92 5.13 12.80
N SER A 65 -2.84 4.98 11.47
CA SER A 65 -3.58 3.96 10.73
C SER A 65 -3.00 2.54 10.88
N SER A 66 -1.77 2.42 11.35
CA SER A 66 -1.05 1.15 11.45
C SER A 66 -1.76 0.07 12.26
N PRO A 67 -2.36 0.34 13.43
CA PRO A 67 -3.12 -0.66 14.16
C PRO A 67 -4.31 -1.23 13.37
N LEU A 68 -4.99 -0.42 12.54
CA LEU A 68 -6.08 -0.89 11.68
C LEU A 68 -5.56 -1.78 10.55
N TYR A 69 -4.46 -1.43 9.93
CA TYR A 69 -3.79 -2.31 8.96
C TYR A 69 -3.34 -3.63 9.59
N TYR A 70 -2.82 -3.59 10.80
CA TYR A 70 -2.40 -4.79 11.51
C TYR A 70 -3.61 -5.69 11.86
N GLU A 71 -4.73 -5.11 12.29
CA GLU A 71 -5.98 -5.84 12.53
C GLU A 71 -6.48 -6.50 11.24
N LEU A 72 -6.50 -5.79 10.11
CA LEU A 72 -6.85 -6.36 8.81
C LEU A 72 -5.92 -7.52 8.41
N ALA A 73 -4.61 -7.38 8.63
CA ALA A 73 -3.66 -8.45 8.35
C ALA A 73 -3.93 -9.70 9.21
N LEU A 74 -4.29 -9.51 10.48
CA LEU A 74 -4.71 -10.62 11.36
C LEU A 74 -5.97 -11.30 10.86
N LEU A 75 -7.00 -10.55 10.51
CA LEU A 75 -8.26 -11.09 9.99
C LEU A 75 -8.01 -11.87 8.70
N ARG A 76 -7.22 -11.32 7.78
CA ARG A 76 -6.82 -12.01 6.54
C ARG A 76 -6.07 -13.31 6.82
N SER A 77 -5.11 -13.31 7.72
CA SER A 77 -4.33 -14.50 8.07
C SER A 77 -5.16 -15.62 8.69
N ARG A 78 -6.32 -15.28 9.28
CA ARG A 78 -7.27 -16.21 9.88
C ARG A 78 -8.43 -16.57 8.95
N ASN A 79 -8.42 -16.07 7.72
CA ASN A 79 -9.53 -16.19 6.76
C ASN A 79 -10.88 -15.66 7.33
N GLN A 80 -10.81 -14.54 8.06
CA GLN A 80 -11.92 -13.90 8.77
C GLN A 80 -12.13 -12.45 8.29
N LEU A 81 -11.80 -12.15 7.03
CA LEU A 81 -12.06 -10.82 6.48
C LEU A 81 -13.56 -10.52 6.54
N PRO A 82 -13.92 -9.30 6.95
CA PRO A 82 -15.32 -8.89 6.99
C PRO A 82 -15.88 -8.65 5.58
N ASP A 83 -17.18 -8.43 5.52
CA ASP A 83 -17.86 -8.03 4.29
C ASP A 83 -17.38 -6.66 3.77
N ARG A 84 -17.75 -6.36 2.51
CA ARG A 84 -17.36 -5.14 1.80
C ARG A 84 -17.67 -3.86 2.58
N GLU A 85 -18.87 -3.77 3.16
CA GLU A 85 -19.30 -2.54 3.85
C GLU A 85 -18.49 -2.32 5.12
N THR A 86 -18.21 -3.37 5.87
CA THR A 86 -17.36 -3.32 7.06
C THR A 86 -15.89 -3.04 6.69
N LEU A 87 -15.35 -3.62 5.61
CA LEU A 87 -14.02 -3.28 5.09
C LEU A 87 -13.92 -1.78 4.79
N ARG A 88 -14.92 -1.24 4.12
CA ARG A 88 -15.00 0.17 3.78
C ARG A 88 -15.12 1.04 5.03
N THR A 89 -16.18 0.89 5.80
CA THR A 89 -16.56 1.87 6.85
C THR A 89 -15.71 1.76 8.11
N LYS A 90 -15.42 0.53 8.57
CA LYS A 90 -14.64 0.33 9.79
C LYS A 90 -13.14 0.52 9.58
N TYR A 91 -12.62 0.18 8.38
CA TYR A 91 -11.19 0.20 8.12
C TYR A 91 -10.79 1.30 7.14
N PHE A 92 -11.06 1.16 5.84
CA PHE A 92 -10.46 2.04 4.85
C PHE A 92 -10.96 3.47 4.89
N ASP A 93 -12.23 3.72 5.23
CA ASP A 93 -12.76 5.08 5.40
C ASP A 93 -12.11 5.81 6.59
N ARG A 94 -11.59 5.08 7.56
CA ARG A 94 -10.84 5.64 8.69
C ARG A 94 -9.36 5.77 8.37
N ILE A 95 -8.77 4.77 7.72
CA ILE A 95 -7.36 4.73 7.33
C ILE A 95 -7.04 5.83 6.31
N LEU A 96 -7.91 6.00 5.32
CA LEU A 96 -7.73 6.91 4.19
C LEU A 96 -8.68 8.11 4.25
N ALA A 97 -9.06 8.55 5.43
CA ALA A 97 -10.17 9.47 5.69
C ALA A 97 -10.21 10.72 4.78
N ASP A 98 -9.09 11.34 4.55
CA ASP A 98 -8.94 12.58 3.77
C ASP A 98 -8.09 12.41 2.50
N TYR A 99 -7.79 11.16 2.11
CA TYR A 99 -7.06 10.86 0.88
C TYR A 99 -8.01 10.68 -0.29
N GLU A 100 -7.66 11.31 -1.40
CA GLU A 100 -8.37 11.20 -2.69
C GLU A 100 -7.73 10.14 -3.60
N ALA A 101 -6.46 9.83 -3.36
CA ALA A 101 -5.75 8.77 -4.08
C ALA A 101 -4.79 8.02 -3.15
N THR A 102 -4.40 6.82 -3.55
CA THR A 102 -3.44 6.01 -2.81
C THR A 102 -2.43 5.35 -3.74
N THR A 103 -1.18 5.30 -3.28
CA THR A 103 -0.07 4.60 -3.92
C THR A 103 0.78 3.90 -2.86
N ASP A 104 1.59 2.92 -3.28
CA ASP A 104 2.62 2.31 -2.43
C ASP A 104 2.07 1.58 -1.18
N ILE A 105 2.96 1.33 -0.23
CA ILE A 105 2.59 0.78 1.08
C ILE A 105 1.91 1.85 1.96
N PRO A 106 1.11 1.43 2.93
CA PRO A 106 0.66 0.07 3.23
C PRO A 106 -0.55 -0.41 2.39
N THR A 107 -1.13 0.47 1.56
CA THR A 107 -2.36 0.18 0.81
C THR A 107 -2.19 -0.99 -0.17
N VAL A 108 -1.04 -1.09 -0.83
CA VAL A 108 -0.78 -2.18 -1.79
C VAL A 108 -0.78 -3.57 -1.15
N TRP A 109 -0.50 -3.67 0.15
CA TRP A 109 -0.60 -4.95 0.87
C TRP A 109 -2.03 -5.48 0.97
N PHE A 110 -3.02 -4.59 0.80
CA PHE A 110 -4.45 -4.87 0.90
C PHE A 110 -5.16 -4.53 -0.42
N ALA A 111 -4.49 -4.79 -1.54
CA ALA A 111 -4.95 -4.40 -2.87
C ALA A 111 -6.35 -4.95 -3.19
N GLU A 112 -6.59 -6.24 -2.97
CA GLU A 112 -7.87 -6.88 -3.27
C GLU A 112 -8.99 -6.38 -2.34
N GLU A 113 -8.70 -6.25 -1.05
CA GLU A 113 -9.65 -5.71 -0.09
C GLU A 113 -10.02 -4.26 -0.40
N LEU A 114 -9.03 -3.47 -0.85
CA LEU A 114 -9.24 -2.08 -1.25
C LEU A 114 -10.07 -1.99 -2.54
N LEU A 115 -9.78 -2.83 -3.53
CA LEU A 115 -10.59 -2.94 -4.76
C LEU A 115 -12.03 -3.34 -4.45
N LEU A 116 -12.23 -4.26 -3.52
CA LEU A 116 -13.56 -4.68 -3.07
C LEU A 116 -14.29 -3.53 -2.37
N ALA A 117 -13.62 -2.78 -1.49
CA ALA A 117 -14.21 -1.69 -0.72
C ALA A 117 -14.63 -0.50 -1.60
N TYR A 118 -13.87 -0.21 -2.67
CA TYR A 118 -14.08 0.94 -3.56
C TYR A 118 -14.18 0.51 -5.03
N PRO A 119 -15.32 -0.06 -5.46
CA PRO A 119 -15.48 -0.56 -6.83
C PRO A 119 -15.48 0.55 -7.89
N ASP A 120 -15.84 1.78 -7.52
CA ASP A 120 -15.95 2.91 -8.44
C ASP A 120 -14.63 3.70 -8.57
N ALA A 121 -13.67 3.48 -7.69
CA ALA A 121 -12.37 4.13 -7.77
C ALA A 121 -11.60 3.66 -9.00
N LYS A 122 -10.92 4.58 -9.69
CA LYS A 122 -10.08 4.29 -10.85
C LYS A 122 -8.83 3.55 -10.43
N VAL A 123 -8.37 2.61 -11.24
CA VAL A 123 -7.25 1.73 -10.90
C VAL A 123 -6.06 1.99 -11.79
N VAL A 124 -4.89 2.17 -11.17
CA VAL A 124 -3.59 2.25 -11.86
C VAL A 124 -2.73 1.08 -11.43
N LEU A 125 -2.28 0.26 -12.38
CA LEU A 125 -1.25 -0.75 -12.16
C LEU A 125 0.09 -0.17 -12.59
N ASN A 126 0.75 0.52 -11.66
CA ASN A 126 2.08 1.05 -11.90
C ASN A 126 3.13 -0.04 -11.67
N ARG A 127 3.94 -0.32 -12.69
CA ARG A 127 4.98 -1.35 -12.62
C ARG A 127 6.25 -0.93 -13.36
N ARG A 128 7.37 -1.54 -13.02
CA ARG A 128 8.57 -1.55 -13.87
C ARG A 128 8.50 -2.69 -14.84
N GLN A 129 8.92 -2.42 -16.09
CA GLN A 129 9.02 -3.45 -17.13
C GLN A 129 10.17 -4.42 -16.82
N ASP A 130 11.30 -3.90 -16.36
CA ASP A 130 12.47 -4.68 -15.96
C ASP A 130 12.37 -5.09 -14.47
N VAL A 131 12.00 -6.36 -14.23
CA VAL A 131 11.86 -6.94 -12.89
C VAL A 131 13.20 -7.02 -12.17
N THR A 132 14.30 -7.29 -12.89
CA THR A 132 15.66 -7.33 -12.31
C THR A 132 16.09 -5.94 -11.84
N ALA A 133 15.80 -4.90 -12.62
CA ALA A 133 16.05 -3.52 -12.22
C ALA A 133 15.18 -3.12 -11.02
N TRP A 134 13.94 -3.60 -10.94
CA TRP A 134 13.10 -3.41 -9.77
C TRP A 134 13.70 -4.06 -8.52
N LYS A 135 14.10 -5.35 -8.60
CA LYS A 135 14.74 -6.09 -7.51
C LYS A 135 15.98 -5.36 -6.99
N LYS A 136 16.89 -4.96 -7.88
CA LYS A 136 18.09 -4.18 -7.54
C LYS A 136 17.75 -2.85 -6.85
N SER A 137 16.70 -2.15 -7.29
CA SER A 137 16.23 -0.91 -6.66
C SER A 137 15.67 -1.16 -5.25
N PHE A 138 15.00 -2.28 -5.02
CA PHE A 138 14.49 -2.67 -3.72
C PHE A 138 15.63 -3.07 -2.77
N GLU A 139 16.61 -3.83 -3.27
CA GLU A 139 17.83 -4.22 -2.54
C GLU A 139 18.64 -3.02 -2.06
N GLY A 140 18.73 -1.98 -2.89
CA GLY A 140 19.48 -0.77 -2.55
C GLY A 140 18.75 0.21 -1.63
N SER A 141 17.48 -0.01 -1.32
CA SER A 141 16.67 0.98 -0.59
C SER A 141 15.84 0.38 0.55
N VAL A 142 14.85 -0.45 0.24
CA VAL A 142 13.89 -0.96 1.23
C VAL A 142 14.48 -2.10 2.05
N LEU A 143 15.20 -3.02 1.40
CA LEU A 143 15.75 -4.20 2.05
C LEU A 143 16.75 -3.88 3.18
N PRO A 144 17.66 -2.89 3.06
CA PRO A 144 18.54 -2.51 4.17
C PRO A 144 17.77 -2.03 5.40
N MET A 145 16.68 -1.30 5.22
CA MET A 145 15.82 -0.88 6.33
C MET A 145 15.17 -2.10 7.00
N MET A 146 14.63 -3.04 6.21
CA MET A 146 14.01 -4.26 6.73
C MET A 146 15.00 -5.14 7.51
N ARG A 147 16.28 -5.15 7.10
CA ARG A 147 17.36 -5.94 7.72
C ARG A 147 18.12 -5.22 8.82
N SER A 148 17.80 -3.95 9.09
CA SER A 148 18.50 -3.15 10.09
C SER A 148 18.17 -3.65 11.50
N TRP A 149 19.13 -4.30 12.14
CA TRP A 149 18.97 -4.75 13.53
C TRP A 149 18.83 -3.58 14.50
N SER A 150 19.49 -2.44 14.24
CA SER A 150 19.38 -1.24 15.08
C SER A 150 17.99 -0.62 14.96
N TYR A 151 17.42 -0.57 13.75
CA TYR A 151 16.05 -0.09 13.54
C TYR A 151 15.03 -1.02 14.20
N TRP A 152 15.22 -2.35 14.07
CA TRP A 152 14.43 -3.34 14.79
C TRP A 152 14.53 -3.18 16.31
N PHE A 153 15.73 -3.02 16.87
CA PHE A 153 15.93 -2.81 18.31
C PHE A 153 15.26 -1.52 18.77
N TYR A 154 15.42 -0.43 18.03
CA TYR A 154 14.82 0.86 18.34
C TYR A 154 13.27 0.80 18.34
N SER A 155 12.69 -0.03 17.50
CA SER A 155 11.23 -0.22 17.43
C SER A 155 10.58 -0.69 18.75
N TRP A 156 11.35 -1.28 19.65
CA TRP A 156 10.83 -1.69 20.96
C TRP A 156 10.58 -0.53 21.92
N PHE A 157 11.10 0.64 21.63
CA PHE A 157 11.06 1.81 22.51
C PHE A 157 10.18 2.95 21.95
N GLN A 158 9.67 2.82 20.72
CA GLN A 158 8.91 3.86 20.09
C GLN A 158 7.70 3.27 19.34
N ALA A 159 6.50 3.75 19.67
CA ALA A 159 5.24 3.20 19.15
C ALA A 159 5.15 3.24 17.62
N GLU A 160 5.47 4.39 17.02
CA GLU A 160 5.41 4.58 15.57
C GLU A 160 6.33 3.60 14.84
N THR A 161 7.58 3.51 15.29
CA THR A 161 8.57 2.59 14.70
C THR A 161 8.19 1.13 14.91
N TYR A 162 7.61 0.79 16.07
CA TYR A 162 7.13 -0.57 16.32
C TYR A 162 6.11 -1.01 15.26
N TRP A 163 5.10 -0.21 14.99
CA TRP A 163 4.06 -0.58 14.04
C TRP A 163 4.58 -0.65 12.62
N VAL A 164 5.47 0.26 12.20
CA VAL A 164 6.11 0.21 10.88
C VAL A 164 6.91 -1.08 10.71
N VAL A 165 7.78 -1.38 11.67
CA VAL A 165 8.62 -2.60 11.63
C VAL A 165 7.77 -3.86 11.65
N ALA A 166 6.78 -3.93 12.55
CA ALA A 166 5.90 -5.09 12.68
C ALA A 166 5.13 -5.37 11.37
N LEU A 167 4.53 -4.35 10.76
CA LEU A 167 3.81 -4.48 9.49
C LEU A 167 4.74 -4.82 8.33
N THR A 168 5.88 -4.14 8.22
CA THR A 168 6.81 -4.36 7.11
C THR A 168 7.42 -5.75 7.16
N LEU A 169 7.91 -6.20 8.32
CA LEU A 169 8.48 -7.54 8.46
C LEU A 169 7.42 -8.64 8.24
N TRP A 170 6.19 -8.39 8.65
CA TRP A 170 5.13 -9.38 8.42
C TRP A 170 4.69 -9.39 6.96
N LEU A 171 4.27 -8.25 6.41
CA LEU A 171 3.59 -8.20 5.12
C LEU A 171 4.56 -8.22 3.94
N HIS A 172 5.69 -7.53 4.00
CA HIS A 172 6.75 -7.68 3.00
C HIS A 172 7.60 -8.92 3.25
N GLY A 173 8.17 -9.06 4.45
CA GLY A 173 9.11 -10.13 4.73
C GLY A 173 8.45 -11.50 4.58
N ARG A 174 7.48 -11.79 5.44
CA ARG A 174 6.89 -13.13 5.53
C ARG A 174 5.82 -13.41 4.48
N VAL A 175 4.88 -12.48 4.24
CA VAL A 175 3.77 -12.73 3.33
C VAL A 175 4.19 -12.61 1.87
N LEU A 176 4.85 -11.51 1.49
CA LEU A 176 5.23 -11.26 0.11
C LEU A 176 6.47 -12.06 -0.30
N PHE A 177 7.54 -12.03 0.49
CA PHE A 177 8.83 -12.65 0.16
C PHE A 177 9.11 -13.97 0.89
N ARG A 178 8.15 -14.51 1.67
CA ARG A 178 8.29 -15.79 2.39
C ARG A 178 9.58 -15.91 3.21
N ASP A 179 10.02 -14.81 3.77
CA ASP A 179 11.28 -14.66 4.52
C ASP A 179 12.56 -14.93 3.69
N ASP A 180 12.46 -15.04 2.34
CA ASP A 180 13.59 -15.27 1.42
C ASP A 180 13.51 -14.32 0.21
N PHE A 181 13.91 -13.07 0.42
CA PHE A 181 13.85 -12.04 -0.64
C PHE A 181 14.68 -12.44 -1.88
N GLU A 182 15.85 -13.02 -1.70
CA GLU A 182 16.76 -13.35 -2.80
C GLU A 182 16.13 -14.31 -3.82
N ARG A 183 15.37 -15.29 -3.33
CA ARG A 183 14.72 -16.31 -4.17
C ARG A 183 13.34 -15.88 -4.63
N GLU A 184 12.61 -15.17 -3.79
CA GLU A 184 11.18 -14.95 -3.96
C GLU A 184 10.85 -13.61 -4.61
N ALA A 185 11.75 -12.62 -4.61
CA ALA A 185 11.43 -11.24 -5.00
C ALA A 185 10.87 -11.12 -6.42
N GLU A 186 11.54 -11.71 -7.43
CA GLU A 186 11.10 -11.60 -8.82
C GLU A 186 9.77 -12.35 -9.04
N ARG A 187 9.64 -13.54 -8.46
CA ARG A 187 8.39 -14.32 -8.49
C ARG A 187 7.25 -13.55 -7.81
N ALA A 188 7.47 -13.05 -6.62
CA ALA A 188 6.47 -12.28 -5.87
C ALA A 188 6.03 -11.01 -6.62
N TYR A 189 6.96 -10.36 -7.32
CA TYR A 189 6.65 -9.22 -8.18
C TYR A 189 5.73 -9.61 -9.33
N VAL A 190 6.07 -10.65 -10.06
CA VAL A 190 5.26 -11.12 -11.21
C VAL A 190 3.88 -11.58 -10.75
N GLU A 191 3.83 -12.47 -9.74
CA GLU A 191 2.59 -13.00 -9.18
C GLU A 191 1.64 -11.89 -8.67
N HIS A 192 2.20 -10.81 -8.08
CA HIS A 192 1.40 -9.67 -7.62
C HIS A 192 0.61 -9.03 -8.77
N TYR A 193 1.26 -8.72 -9.88
CA TYR A 193 0.60 -8.06 -11.01
C TYR A 193 -0.33 -9.02 -11.78
N GLU A 194 0.07 -10.27 -11.98
CA GLU A 194 -0.78 -11.28 -12.63
C GLU A 194 -2.08 -11.47 -11.84
N ARG A 195 -1.98 -11.64 -10.53
CA ARG A 195 -3.14 -11.80 -9.65
C ARG A 195 -4.06 -10.58 -9.68
N LEU A 196 -3.52 -9.36 -9.64
CA LEU A 196 -4.32 -8.14 -9.73
C LEU A 196 -5.01 -8.01 -11.08
N GLU A 197 -4.33 -8.31 -12.18
CA GLU A 197 -4.94 -8.30 -13.51
C GLU A 197 -6.07 -9.34 -13.63
N GLU A 198 -5.91 -10.52 -13.05
CA GLU A 198 -6.97 -11.54 -13.01
C GLU A 198 -8.19 -11.05 -12.21
N VAL A 199 -7.97 -10.46 -11.03
CA VAL A 199 -9.05 -9.87 -10.22
C VAL A 199 -9.79 -8.79 -11.00
N LEU A 200 -9.07 -7.84 -11.58
CA LEU A 200 -9.65 -6.73 -12.34
C LEU A 200 -10.42 -7.20 -13.58
N LYS A 201 -9.92 -8.18 -14.30
CA LYS A 201 -10.61 -8.79 -15.44
C LYS A 201 -11.90 -9.52 -15.00
N ARG A 202 -11.84 -10.30 -13.91
CA ARG A 202 -12.99 -11.01 -13.34
C ARG A 202 -14.09 -10.02 -12.91
N GLU A 203 -13.70 -8.93 -12.27
CA GLU A 203 -14.62 -7.87 -11.82
C GLU A 203 -15.00 -6.88 -12.95
N ARG A 204 -14.51 -7.10 -14.19
CA ARG A 204 -14.72 -6.24 -15.37
C ARG A 204 -14.37 -4.77 -15.11
N ARG A 205 -13.33 -4.53 -14.30
CA ARG A 205 -12.84 -3.18 -13.99
C ARG A 205 -11.82 -2.74 -15.01
N GLU A 206 -12.00 -1.53 -15.52
CA GLU A 206 -10.97 -0.87 -16.30
C GLU A 206 -9.80 -0.45 -15.42
N PHE A 207 -8.61 -0.52 -15.96
CA PHE A 207 -7.39 -0.10 -15.28
C PHE A 207 -6.34 0.42 -16.25
N LEU A 208 -5.55 1.38 -15.79
CA LEU A 208 -4.42 1.92 -16.51
C LEU A 208 -3.16 1.12 -16.17
N ARG A 209 -2.45 0.59 -17.17
CA ARG A 209 -1.07 0.15 -17.00
C ARG A 209 -0.14 1.33 -17.21
N TRP A 210 0.74 1.53 -16.27
CA TRP A 210 1.71 2.61 -16.30
C TRP A 210 3.07 2.15 -15.78
N GLY A 211 4.16 2.62 -16.42
CA GLY A 211 5.54 2.42 -15.99
C GLY A 211 6.32 3.73 -15.97
N VAL A 212 7.36 3.82 -15.12
CA VAL A 212 8.25 4.99 -15.14
C VAL A 212 8.94 5.17 -16.49
N GLU A 213 9.09 4.08 -17.24
CA GLU A 213 9.69 4.03 -18.56
C GLU A 213 8.83 4.73 -19.62
N ASP A 214 7.53 4.87 -19.39
CA ASP A 214 6.58 5.55 -20.30
C ASP A 214 6.78 7.07 -20.32
N GLY A 215 7.50 7.62 -19.34
CA GLY A 215 7.82 9.03 -19.24
C GLY A 215 6.66 9.90 -18.74
N TRP A 216 7.01 11.13 -18.36
CA TRP A 216 6.08 12.07 -17.71
C TRP A 216 4.90 12.51 -18.58
N TYR A 217 5.14 12.76 -19.86
CA TYR A 217 4.09 13.23 -20.78
C TYR A 217 3.00 12.18 -21.01
N VAL A 218 3.40 10.91 -21.14
CA VAL A 218 2.44 9.81 -21.29
C VAL A 218 1.62 9.64 -20.03
N THR A 219 2.26 9.79 -18.84
CA THR A 219 1.58 9.72 -17.54
C THR A 219 0.45 10.76 -17.45
N ARG A 220 0.73 12.00 -17.76
CA ARG A 220 -0.25 13.10 -17.71
C ARG A 220 -1.39 12.88 -18.69
N SER A 221 -1.07 12.52 -19.94
CA SER A 221 -2.07 12.28 -20.99
C SER A 221 -2.92 11.04 -20.70
N ALA A 222 -2.32 9.95 -20.22
CA ALA A 222 -3.04 8.73 -19.89
C ALA A 222 -3.94 8.91 -18.66
N LEU A 223 -3.46 9.58 -17.63
CA LEU A 223 -4.27 9.92 -16.47
C LEU A 223 -5.39 10.88 -16.84
N ALA A 224 -5.15 11.89 -17.67
CA ALA A 224 -6.17 12.80 -18.19
C ALA A 224 -7.23 12.06 -19.05
N ALA A 225 -6.81 11.14 -19.92
CA ALA A 225 -7.72 10.32 -20.74
C ALA A 225 -8.64 9.40 -19.91
N PHE A 226 -8.18 9.00 -18.71
CA PHE A 226 -8.99 8.27 -17.74
C PHE A 226 -10.04 9.14 -17.01
N GLY A 227 -10.26 10.39 -17.50
CA GLY A 227 -11.27 11.31 -16.99
C GLY A 227 -10.82 12.12 -15.79
N TYR A 228 -9.52 12.35 -15.66
CA TYR A 228 -8.96 13.35 -14.73
C TYR A 228 -8.94 14.70 -15.47
N SER A 229 -10.08 15.39 -15.50
CA SER A 229 -10.16 16.79 -15.91
C SER A 229 -9.90 17.68 -14.70
N TYR A 230 -9.13 18.77 -14.93
CA TYR A 230 -9.02 19.92 -14.04
C TYR A 230 -10.40 20.43 -13.59
#